data_32d9f0fb5404f2319d01dfc9ca4af56b
#
_entry.id   32d9f0fb5404f2319d01dfc9ca4af56b
#
_cell.length_a   1.000
_cell.length_b   1.000
_cell.length_c   1.000
_cell.angle_alpha   90.00
_cell.angle_beta   90.00
_cell.angle_gamma   90.00
#
_symmetry.space_group_name_H-M   'P 1'
#
loop_
_entity.id
_entity.type
_entity.pdbx_description
1 polymer ?
#
loop_
_entity_poly.entity_id
_entity_poly.type
_entity_poly.pdbx_seq_one_letter_code
_entity_poly.pdbx_strand_id
1 'polypeptide(L)'
;MATSRTLFSTVPDRDYLGFWANQVLNAREVVQFLDLDKRDVAKLAGVAPASVRFDQKIPKEVLDRLKEIANICGLVAQFFAGDVAKTALWFKTVNPLLGNISPRDMIRYGRYEKLRRFVMSALEENAARQHAKARGHAAESARAAS
;
A
#
# COMPACT_ATOMS: atom_id res chain seq x y z
N MET A 1 -2.08 -5.98 24.65
CA MET A 1 -1.61 -4.94 23.88
C MET A 1 -1.72 -5.01 22.38
N ALA A 2 -2.10 -6.11 21.81
CA ALA A 2 -2.22 -6.25 20.38
C ALA A 2 -3.39 -5.49 19.77
N THR A 3 -4.33 -5.09 20.58
CA THR A 3 -5.62 -4.58 20.11
C THR A 3 -5.59 -3.17 19.56
N SER A 4 -4.63 -2.35 19.98
CA SER A 4 -4.61 -0.95 19.55
C SER A 4 -4.04 -0.71 18.19
N ARG A 5 -3.41 -1.72 17.58
CA ARG A 5 -2.72 -1.54 16.30
C ARG A 5 -3.56 -1.77 15.07
N THR A 6 -4.68 -2.45 15.22
CA THR A 6 -5.41 -2.95 14.05
C THR A 6 -6.08 -1.86 13.24
N LEU A 7 -6.52 -0.77 13.89
CA LEU A 7 -7.23 0.30 13.20
C LEU A 7 -6.29 1.30 12.54
N PHE A 8 -5.12 1.54 13.12
CA PHE A 8 -4.23 2.62 12.68
C PHE A 8 -2.85 2.10 12.30
N SER A 9 -2.75 0.81 12.01
CA SER A 9 -1.48 0.22 11.60
C SER A 9 -1.04 0.79 10.26
N THR A 10 0.24 1.14 10.15
CA THR A 10 0.85 1.54 8.89
C THR A 10 1.37 0.34 8.10
N VAL A 11 1.14 -0.86 8.61
CA VAL A 11 1.56 -2.12 7.99
C VAL A 11 0.32 -2.94 7.68
N PRO A 12 0.24 -3.58 6.50
CA PRO A 12 -0.90 -4.46 6.16
C PRO A 12 -1.03 -5.60 7.17
N ASP A 13 -2.25 -6.06 7.39
CA ASP A 13 -2.53 -7.16 8.31
C ASP A 13 -2.08 -8.52 7.76
N ARG A 14 -1.82 -8.62 6.46
CA ARG A 14 -1.27 -9.81 5.82
C ARG A 14 -0.59 -9.42 4.51
N ASP A 15 0.21 -10.34 3.98
CA ASP A 15 0.93 -10.14 2.72
C ASP A 15 0.04 -10.52 1.53
N TYR A 16 -0.88 -9.63 1.19
CA TYR A 16 -1.85 -9.85 0.11
C TYR A 16 -1.20 -10.02 -1.27
N LEU A 17 -0.08 -9.36 -1.49
CA LEU A 17 0.57 -9.31 -2.81
C LEU A 17 1.73 -10.29 -2.94
N GLY A 18 2.05 -11.01 -1.88
CA GLY A 18 3.11 -12.01 -1.91
C GLY A 18 4.51 -11.43 -2.03
N PHE A 19 4.74 -10.24 -1.48
CA PHE A 19 6.05 -9.58 -1.56
C PHE A 19 7.08 -10.15 -0.59
N TRP A 20 6.66 -10.89 0.42
CA TRP A 20 7.53 -11.34 1.50
C TRP A 20 7.64 -12.84 1.55
N ALA A 21 8.85 -13.34 1.81
CA ALA A 21 9.09 -14.75 2.05
C ALA A 21 9.98 -14.86 3.28
N ASN A 22 9.52 -15.55 4.33
CA ASN A 22 10.26 -15.72 5.58
C ASN A 22 10.75 -14.36 6.14
N GLN A 23 9.87 -13.36 6.11
CA GLN A 23 10.15 -12.00 6.59
C GLN A 23 11.20 -11.25 5.76
N VAL A 24 11.56 -11.76 4.60
CA VAL A 24 12.47 -11.11 3.67
C VAL A 24 11.68 -10.57 2.48
N LEU A 25 11.89 -9.29 2.17
CA LEU A 25 11.21 -8.66 1.03
C LEU A 25 11.82 -9.14 -0.28
N ASN A 26 10.96 -9.56 -1.20
CA ASN A 26 11.37 -9.78 -2.58
C ASN A 26 11.28 -8.45 -3.35
N ALA A 27 12.38 -7.73 -3.39
CA ALA A 27 12.44 -6.39 -3.97
C ALA A 27 12.03 -6.37 -5.45
N ARG A 28 12.37 -7.41 -6.20
CA ARG A 28 11.99 -7.50 -7.63
C ARG A 28 10.49 -7.54 -7.81
N GLU A 29 9.77 -8.23 -6.94
CA GLU A 29 8.32 -8.32 -7.03
C GLU A 29 7.67 -6.94 -6.85
N VAL A 30 8.19 -6.12 -5.96
CA VAL A 30 7.68 -4.76 -5.76
C VAL A 30 7.91 -3.92 -7.02
N VAL A 31 9.11 -3.98 -7.56
CA VAL A 31 9.51 -3.23 -8.76
C VAL A 31 8.68 -3.65 -9.96
N GLN A 32 8.46 -4.95 -10.13
CA GLN A 32 7.64 -5.48 -11.22
C GLN A 32 6.17 -5.10 -11.07
N PHE A 33 5.64 -5.19 -9.86
CA PHE A 33 4.25 -4.86 -9.60
C PHE A 33 3.93 -3.42 -10.00
N LEU A 34 4.84 -2.49 -9.73
CA LEU A 34 4.67 -1.07 -10.03
C LEU A 34 5.30 -0.67 -11.36
N ASP A 35 5.93 -1.61 -12.05
CA ASP A 35 6.61 -1.35 -13.32
C ASP A 35 7.58 -0.17 -13.20
N LEU A 36 8.46 -0.24 -12.19
CA LEU A 36 9.49 0.77 -11.96
C LEU A 36 10.77 0.37 -12.68
N ASP A 37 11.50 1.37 -13.19
CA ASP A 37 12.82 1.12 -13.75
C ASP A 37 13.92 1.45 -12.72
N LYS A 38 15.18 1.20 -13.08
CA LYS A 38 16.30 1.46 -12.20
C LYS A 38 16.43 2.92 -11.81
N ARG A 39 16.10 3.84 -12.72
CA ARG A 39 16.14 5.28 -12.43
C ARG A 39 15.09 5.67 -11.41
N ASP A 40 13.90 5.10 -11.54
CA ASP A 40 12.83 5.32 -10.57
C ASP A 40 13.26 4.88 -9.18
N VAL A 41 13.82 3.68 -9.07
CA VAL A 41 14.27 3.10 -7.80
C VAL A 41 15.42 3.92 -7.22
N ALA A 42 16.38 4.32 -8.04
CA ALA A 42 17.51 5.14 -7.61
C ALA A 42 17.04 6.46 -7.03
N LYS A 43 16.11 7.13 -7.71
CA LYS A 43 15.53 8.40 -7.26
C LYS A 43 14.81 8.23 -5.93
N LEU A 44 14.03 7.17 -5.79
CA LEU A 44 13.31 6.86 -4.56
C LEU A 44 14.25 6.62 -3.38
N ALA A 45 15.34 5.92 -3.62
CA ALA A 45 16.27 5.53 -2.57
C ALA A 45 17.35 6.60 -2.30
N GLY A 46 17.44 7.62 -3.16
CA GLY A 46 18.47 8.65 -3.03
C GLY A 46 19.88 8.15 -3.35
N VAL A 47 19.99 7.22 -4.31
CA VAL A 47 21.28 6.64 -4.72
C VAL A 47 21.49 6.83 -6.22
N ALA A 48 22.71 6.60 -6.69
CA ALA A 48 23.01 6.63 -8.13
C ALA A 48 22.36 5.42 -8.82
N PRO A 49 21.89 5.56 -10.06
CA PRO A 49 21.29 4.42 -10.78
C PRO A 49 22.20 3.19 -10.86
N ALA A 50 23.49 3.39 -10.99
CA ALA A 50 24.47 2.29 -11.04
C ALA A 50 24.51 1.48 -9.75
N SER A 51 24.03 2.04 -8.63
CA SER A 51 24.00 1.35 -7.34
C SER A 51 22.77 0.45 -7.17
N VAL A 52 21.80 0.53 -8.07
CA VAL A 52 20.57 -0.28 -7.96
C VAL A 52 20.85 -1.68 -8.48
N ARG A 53 20.80 -2.66 -7.59
CA ARG A 53 21.07 -4.07 -7.89
C ARG A 53 20.03 -4.94 -7.21
N PHE A 54 19.63 -6.01 -7.89
CA PHE A 54 18.69 -7.02 -7.37
C PHE A 54 19.25 -8.44 -7.46
N ASP A 55 20.38 -8.62 -8.13
CA ASP A 55 21.01 -9.92 -8.39
C ASP A 55 22.01 -10.32 -7.31
N GLN A 56 22.46 -9.37 -6.52
CA GLN A 56 23.41 -9.56 -5.41
C GLN A 56 22.83 -8.90 -4.18
N LYS A 57 23.70 -8.53 -3.24
CA LYS A 57 23.27 -7.83 -2.05
C LYS A 57 22.67 -6.47 -2.43
N ILE A 58 21.41 -6.29 -2.13
CA ILE A 58 20.70 -5.04 -2.40
C ILE A 58 21.19 -3.97 -1.42
N PRO A 59 21.55 -2.76 -1.89
CA PRO A 59 21.94 -1.68 -0.98
C PRO A 59 20.84 -1.40 0.06
N LYS A 60 21.25 -1.11 1.28
CA LYS A 60 20.33 -0.89 2.39
C LYS A 60 19.30 0.19 2.09
N GLU A 61 19.74 1.31 1.49
CA GLU A 61 18.88 2.43 1.14
C GLU A 61 17.77 2.02 0.16
N VAL A 62 18.13 1.20 -0.82
CA VAL A 62 17.17 0.68 -1.79
C VAL A 62 16.18 -0.24 -1.10
N LEU A 63 16.68 -1.18 -0.31
CA LEU A 63 15.81 -2.15 0.37
C LEU A 63 14.86 -1.47 1.34
N ASP A 64 15.37 -0.52 2.15
CA ASP A 64 14.54 0.19 3.12
C ASP A 64 13.41 0.96 2.43
N ARG A 65 13.71 1.62 1.33
CA ARG A 65 12.69 2.37 0.58
C ARG A 65 11.67 1.45 -0.04
N LEU A 66 12.11 0.33 -0.62
CA LEU A 66 11.18 -0.63 -1.22
C LEU A 66 10.29 -1.30 -0.18
N LYS A 67 10.76 -1.47 1.06
CA LYS A 67 9.92 -1.94 2.16
C LYS A 67 8.78 -0.97 2.44
N GLU A 68 9.06 0.32 2.46
CA GLU A 68 8.02 1.34 2.66
C GLU A 68 7.00 1.32 1.51
N ILE A 69 7.47 1.23 0.28
CA ILE A 69 6.61 1.14 -0.89
C ILE A 69 5.77 -0.14 -0.86
N ALA A 70 6.37 -1.26 -0.50
CA ALA A 70 5.66 -2.54 -0.36
C ALA A 70 4.52 -2.44 0.65
N ASN A 71 4.74 -1.76 1.76
CA ASN A 71 3.70 -1.56 2.76
C ASN A 71 2.54 -0.73 2.22
N ILE A 72 2.81 0.32 1.45
CA ILE A 72 1.76 1.11 0.80
C ILE A 72 0.95 0.24 -0.14
N CYS A 73 1.61 -0.55 -0.98
CA CYS A 73 0.94 -1.47 -1.90
C CYS A 73 0.05 -2.46 -1.16
N GLY A 74 0.55 -3.02 -0.07
CA GLY A 74 -0.19 -3.97 0.75
C GLY A 74 -1.42 -3.34 1.42
N LEU A 75 -1.31 -2.09 1.86
CA LEU A 75 -2.44 -1.36 2.45
C LEU A 75 -3.54 -1.11 1.41
N VAL A 76 -3.18 -0.81 0.17
CA VAL A 76 -4.15 -0.67 -0.92
C VAL A 76 -4.80 -2.02 -1.23
N ALA A 77 -4.02 -3.10 -1.25
CA ALA A 77 -4.57 -4.44 -1.43
C ALA A 77 -5.55 -4.79 -0.31
N GLN A 78 -5.25 -4.41 0.91
CA GLN A 78 -6.15 -4.59 2.04
C GLN A 78 -7.47 -3.84 1.82
N PHE A 79 -7.40 -2.60 1.32
CA PHE A 79 -8.59 -1.82 0.98
C PHE A 79 -9.47 -2.54 -0.05
N PHE A 80 -8.85 -3.21 -1.03
CA PHE A 80 -9.55 -3.97 -2.05
C PHE A 80 -9.81 -5.43 -1.66
N ALA A 81 -9.72 -5.75 -0.38
CA ALA A 81 -9.99 -7.09 0.15
C ALA A 81 -9.13 -8.19 -0.50
N GLY A 82 -7.90 -7.87 -0.84
CA GLY A 82 -6.94 -8.81 -1.42
C GLY A 82 -7.03 -8.98 -2.93
N ASP A 83 -7.83 -8.17 -3.62
CA ASP A 83 -7.96 -8.25 -5.08
C ASP A 83 -6.71 -7.65 -5.74
N VAL A 84 -5.81 -8.51 -6.18
CA VAL A 84 -4.51 -8.13 -6.76
C VAL A 84 -4.70 -7.33 -8.05
N ALA A 85 -5.63 -7.75 -8.90
CA ALA A 85 -5.87 -7.09 -10.19
C ALA A 85 -6.40 -5.67 -10.00
N LYS A 86 -7.36 -5.48 -9.09
CA LYS A 86 -7.88 -4.15 -8.76
C LYS A 86 -6.79 -3.26 -8.16
N THR A 87 -5.96 -3.82 -7.31
CA THR A 87 -4.86 -3.09 -6.69
C THR A 87 -3.88 -2.60 -7.74
N ALA A 88 -3.46 -3.49 -8.66
CA ALA A 88 -2.55 -3.12 -9.74
C ALA A 88 -3.13 -2.03 -10.63
N LEU A 89 -4.40 -2.16 -10.99
CA LEU A 89 -5.09 -1.19 -11.82
C LEU A 89 -5.17 0.18 -11.14
N TRP A 90 -5.47 0.19 -9.85
CA TRP A 90 -5.56 1.43 -9.07
C TRP A 90 -4.24 2.21 -9.10
N PHE A 91 -3.12 1.53 -8.93
CA PHE A 91 -1.80 2.17 -8.96
C PHE A 91 -1.47 2.78 -10.32
N LYS A 92 -2.00 2.23 -11.39
CA LYS A 92 -1.70 2.68 -12.76
C LYS A 92 -2.74 3.64 -13.33
N THR A 93 -3.78 3.95 -12.58
CA THR A 93 -4.88 4.80 -13.04
C THR A 93 -4.73 6.21 -12.48
N VAL A 94 -4.89 7.21 -13.33
CA VAL A 94 -4.91 8.61 -12.92
C VAL A 94 -6.06 8.82 -11.93
N ASN A 95 -5.77 9.50 -10.83
CA ASN A 95 -6.73 9.69 -9.74
C ASN A 95 -6.92 11.19 -9.49
N PRO A 96 -8.13 11.72 -9.72
CA PRO A 96 -8.39 13.15 -9.48
C PRO A 96 -8.14 13.59 -8.05
N LEU A 97 -8.33 12.70 -7.08
CA LEU A 97 -8.12 13.00 -5.66
C LEU A 97 -6.63 13.16 -5.31
N LEU A 98 -5.75 12.73 -6.20
CA LEU A 98 -4.31 12.83 -6.02
C LEU A 98 -3.67 13.91 -6.89
N GLY A 99 -4.49 14.81 -7.47
CA GLY A 99 -4.01 15.86 -8.35
C GLY A 99 -3.89 15.43 -9.81
N ASN A 100 -4.71 14.49 -10.23
CA ASN A 100 -4.76 13.99 -11.62
C ASN A 100 -3.47 13.29 -12.05
N ILE A 101 -2.83 12.60 -11.13
CA ILE A 101 -1.73 11.69 -11.46
C ILE A 101 -2.04 10.31 -10.91
N SER A 102 -1.36 9.30 -11.41
CA SER A 102 -1.52 7.96 -10.87
C SER A 102 -0.75 7.79 -9.56
N PRO A 103 -1.20 6.91 -8.67
CA PRO A 103 -0.43 6.59 -7.46
C PRO A 103 0.99 6.11 -7.79
N ARG A 104 1.15 5.34 -8.86
CA ARG A 104 2.46 4.90 -9.33
C ARG A 104 3.36 6.10 -9.64
N ASP A 105 2.84 7.11 -10.33
CA ASP A 105 3.62 8.30 -10.66
C ASP A 105 3.94 9.12 -9.43
N MET A 106 3.05 9.18 -8.44
CA MET A 106 3.39 9.78 -7.16
C MET A 106 4.61 9.12 -6.53
N ILE A 107 4.65 7.79 -6.56
CA ILE A 107 5.81 7.03 -6.06
C ILE A 107 7.05 7.37 -6.86
N ARG A 108 6.96 7.36 -8.19
CA ARG A 108 8.09 7.69 -9.06
C ARG A 108 8.66 9.07 -8.80
N TYR A 109 7.80 10.04 -8.46
CA TYR A 109 8.22 11.41 -8.18
C TYR A 109 8.62 11.63 -6.73
N GLY A 110 8.70 10.56 -5.93
CA GLY A 110 9.12 10.65 -4.54
C GLY A 110 8.04 11.12 -3.57
N ARG A 111 6.78 11.16 -4.01
CA ARG A 111 5.66 11.62 -3.18
C ARG A 111 4.95 10.47 -2.46
N TYR A 112 5.69 9.44 -2.10
CA TYR A 112 5.11 8.24 -1.49
C TYR A 112 4.56 8.49 -0.08
N GLU A 113 5.13 9.43 0.68
CA GLU A 113 4.60 9.78 2.00
C GLU A 113 3.21 10.40 1.92
N LYS A 114 2.99 11.28 0.95
CA LYS A 114 1.68 11.87 0.71
C LYS A 114 0.68 10.80 0.29
N LEU A 115 1.10 9.87 -0.56
CA LEU A 115 0.28 8.75 -0.98
C LEU A 115 -0.07 7.85 0.22
N ARG A 116 0.89 7.58 1.08
CA ARG A 116 0.67 6.77 2.28
C ARG A 116 -0.42 7.40 3.16
N ARG A 117 -0.33 8.69 3.41
CA ARG A 117 -1.33 9.40 4.21
C ARG A 117 -2.73 9.33 3.57
N PHE A 118 -2.80 9.48 2.26
CA PHE A 118 -4.07 9.33 1.53
C PHE A 118 -4.66 7.94 1.73
N VAL A 119 -3.84 6.90 1.57
CA VAL A 119 -4.27 5.50 1.73
C VAL A 119 -4.74 5.23 3.17
N MET A 120 -3.99 5.72 4.16
CA MET A 120 -4.37 5.56 5.56
C MET A 120 -5.72 6.21 5.85
N SER A 121 -5.94 7.42 5.35
CA SER A 121 -7.22 8.11 5.51
C SER A 121 -8.37 7.33 4.87
N ALA A 122 -8.14 6.78 3.69
CA ALA A 122 -9.15 5.98 2.99
C ALA A 122 -9.50 4.71 3.77
N LEU A 123 -8.51 4.06 4.37
CA LEU A 123 -8.73 2.87 5.20
C LEU A 123 -9.54 3.22 6.45
N GLU A 124 -9.23 4.33 7.11
CA GLU A 124 -9.95 4.80 8.28
C GLU A 124 -11.41 5.10 7.95
N GLU A 125 -11.65 5.81 6.86
CA GLU A 125 -13.01 6.12 6.40
C GLU A 125 -13.80 4.85 6.08
N ASN A 126 -13.15 3.91 5.41
CA ASN A 126 -13.79 2.65 5.06
C ASN A 126 -14.17 1.85 6.31
N ALA A 127 -13.28 1.79 7.30
CA ALA A 127 -13.56 1.13 8.57
C ALA A 127 -14.70 1.80 9.31
N ALA A 128 -14.73 3.13 9.34
CA ALA A 128 -15.78 3.89 10.00
C ALA A 128 -17.14 3.66 9.32
N ARG A 129 -17.19 3.65 7.98
CA ARG A 129 -18.41 3.39 7.23
C ARG A 129 -18.94 1.98 7.47
N GLN A 130 -18.06 0.98 7.47
CA GLN A 130 -18.46 -0.40 7.73
C GLN A 130 -18.98 -0.57 9.15
N HIS A 131 -18.37 0.10 10.11
CA HIS A 131 -18.81 0.05 11.50
C HIS A 131 -20.18 0.72 11.68
N ALA A 132 -20.41 1.86 11.06
CA ALA A 132 -21.69 2.56 11.09
C ALA A 132 -22.77 1.72 10.41
N LYS A 133 -22.46 1.08 9.28
CA LYS A 133 -23.39 0.20 8.57
C LYS A 133 -23.76 -1.01 9.41
N ALA A 134 -22.80 -1.61 10.10
CA ALA A 134 -23.06 -2.74 10.99
C ALA A 134 -23.97 -2.34 12.15
N ARG A 135 -23.77 -1.17 12.74
CA ARG A 135 -24.62 -0.65 13.80
C ARG A 135 -26.04 -0.36 13.33
N GLY A 136 -26.17 0.24 12.15
CA GLY A 136 -27.47 0.50 11.54
C GLY A 136 -28.24 -0.78 11.27
N HIS A 137 -27.56 -1.80 10.77
CA HIS A 137 -28.17 -3.09 10.48
C HIS A 137 -28.62 -3.80 11.77
N ALA A 138 -27.82 -3.75 12.82
CA ALA A 138 -28.18 -4.29 14.13
C ALA A 138 -29.40 -3.58 14.71
N ALA A 139 -29.49 -2.27 14.58
CA ALA A 139 -30.61 -1.49 15.05
C ALA A 139 -31.90 -1.85 14.29
N GLU A 140 -31.84 -2.05 12.99
CA GLU A 140 -32.98 -2.49 12.19
C GLU A 140 -33.46 -3.87 12.60
N SER A 141 -32.52 -4.81 12.82
CA SER A 141 -32.87 -6.15 13.27
C SER A 141 -33.54 -6.13 14.65
N ALA A 142 -33.06 -5.30 15.55
CA ALA A 142 -33.65 -5.15 16.88
C ALA A 142 -35.08 -4.58 16.79
N ARG A 143 -35.33 -3.62 15.91
CA ARG A 143 -36.69 -3.08 15.69
C ARG A 143 -37.62 -4.11 15.09
N ALA A 144 -37.14 -4.91 14.14
CA ALA A 144 -37.94 -5.94 13.52
C ALA A 144 -38.35 -7.04 14.49
N ALA A 145 -37.52 -7.29 15.51
CA ALA A 145 -37.77 -8.32 16.51
C ALA A 145 -38.76 -7.90 17.59
N SER A 146 -39.01 -6.62 17.73
CA SER A 146 -39.99 -6.13 18.71
C SER A 146 -41.33 -5.90 18.08
#